data_c409439d12c86565a646eda6ac594796
#
_entry.id   c409439d12c86565a646eda6ac594796
#
_cell.length_a   1.000
_cell.length_b   1.000
_cell.length_c   1.000
_cell.angle_alpha   90.00
_cell.angle_beta   90.00
_cell.angle_gamma   90.00
#
_symmetry.space_group_name_H-M   'P 1'
#
loop_
_entity.id
_entity.type
_entity.pdbx_description
1 polymer ?
#
loop_
_entity_poly.entity_id
_entity_poly.type
_entity_poly.pdbx_seq_one_letter_code
_entity_poly.pdbx_strand_id
1 'polypeptide(L)'
;MTHQHIAVLGTGPLAAEAVRIIRDTVDDLSERAGTRLMLGAMSDAELVIDATETVASAPAVLDALRAGRSVITANTALVAEHGPRLSSAAEEFGADLFFEAAVTGGVPVVRPLTQSLSGDRVRQVLAVFPTDGTDAVAQAAILATLAFHTRVDVTDVHFEEFGTADPHDLAAAAALSLRLRPLTVCTRISERPGPEAGGKESISVRVHPALLPEAHPLAQVDAPFSAVTVEADSAGRLMFTGRDSPTATASALLGDLVTAARNRVNGGRAPRASYYAELPVSPLGDTPTRYYLNLRVTDHAGALAQVASIFADHGVSIERVRQEHHNDAAHLIVLTHRARESALTDTVDALTDASCVRAVLTRWRVEGAPDQP
;
A
#
# COMPACT_ATOMS: atom_id res chain seq x y z
N MET A 1 -13.99 -33.54 22.15
CA MET A 1 -13.51 -32.37 21.37
C MET A 1 -12.34 -31.76 22.11
N THR A 2 -11.27 -31.46 21.43
CA THR A 2 -10.14 -30.67 21.97
C THR A 2 -10.61 -29.24 22.27
N HIS A 3 -10.01 -28.60 23.27
CA HIS A 3 -10.33 -27.21 23.60
C HIS A 3 -9.12 -26.35 23.24
N GLN A 4 -9.37 -25.10 22.79
CA GLN A 4 -8.33 -24.11 22.59
C GLN A 4 -8.78 -22.78 23.22
N HIS A 5 -7.91 -22.19 24.01
CA HIS A 5 -8.16 -20.92 24.68
C HIS A 5 -7.62 -19.76 23.86
N ILE A 6 -8.39 -18.68 23.85
CA ILE A 6 -8.10 -17.45 23.13
C ILE A 6 -7.84 -16.36 24.16
N ALA A 7 -6.67 -15.74 24.11
CA ALA A 7 -6.40 -14.49 24.81
C ALA A 7 -6.45 -13.30 23.84
N VAL A 8 -6.89 -12.16 24.32
CA VAL A 8 -6.92 -10.91 23.53
C VAL A 8 -6.03 -9.88 24.22
N LEU A 9 -5.04 -9.37 23.49
CA LEU A 9 -4.19 -8.25 23.87
C LEU A 9 -4.79 -6.95 23.31
N GLY A 10 -4.82 -5.92 24.13
CA GLY A 10 -5.38 -4.63 23.79
C GLY A 10 -6.68 -4.33 24.54
N THR A 11 -6.96 -3.03 24.70
CA THR A 11 -8.14 -2.51 25.40
C THR A 11 -8.95 -1.51 24.57
N GLY A 12 -8.52 -1.31 23.28
CA GLY A 12 -9.14 -0.40 22.35
C GLY A 12 -10.46 -0.91 21.75
N PRO A 13 -11.11 -0.11 20.90
CA PRO A 13 -12.38 -0.46 20.25
C PRO A 13 -12.32 -1.77 19.47
N LEU A 14 -11.21 -2.04 18.77
CA LEU A 14 -11.02 -3.27 18.00
C LEU A 14 -10.99 -4.51 18.91
N ALA A 15 -10.26 -4.45 20.04
CA ALA A 15 -10.21 -5.55 21.00
C ALA A 15 -11.61 -5.82 21.60
N ALA A 16 -12.34 -4.77 21.96
CA ALA A 16 -13.70 -4.89 22.48
C ALA A 16 -14.65 -5.51 21.45
N GLU A 17 -14.56 -5.08 20.19
CA GLU A 17 -15.38 -5.61 19.10
C GLU A 17 -15.05 -7.09 18.80
N ALA A 18 -13.78 -7.46 18.75
CA ALA A 18 -13.37 -8.85 18.58
C ALA A 18 -13.90 -9.74 19.71
N VAL A 19 -13.77 -9.31 20.98
CA VAL A 19 -14.31 -10.04 22.13
C VAL A 19 -15.83 -10.16 22.07
N ARG A 20 -16.53 -9.10 21.67
CA ARG A 20 -17.99 -9.10 21.51
C ARG A 20 -18.41 -10.15 20.47
N ILE A 21 -17.82 -10.12 19.27
CA ILE A 21 -18.18 -11.06 18.20
C ILE A 21 -17.84 -12.50 18.60
N ILE A 22 -16.68 -12.74 19.24
CA ILE A 22 -16.34 -14.08 19.74
C ILE A 22 -17.42 -14.58 20.70
N ARG A 23 -17.85 -13.78 21.67
CA ARG A 23 -18.88 -14.18 22.63
C ARG A 23 -20.21 -14.51 21.96
N ASP A 24 -20.59 -13.70 20.96
CA ASP A 24 -21.87 -13.83 20.28
C ASP A 24 -21.89 -15.04 19.31
N THR A 25 -20.72 -15.49 18.81
CA THR A 25 -20.62 -16.46 17.72
C THR A 25 -19.67 -17.65 18.03
N VAL A 26 -19.27 -17.84 19.28
CA VAL A 26 -18.24 -18.83 19.67
C VAL A 26 -18.58 -20.28 19.24
N ASP A 27 -19.85 -20.67 19.28
CA ASP A 27 -20.27 -22.00 18.86
C ASP A 27 -20.08 -22.19 17.35
N ASP A 28 -20.47 -21.23 16.51
CA ASP A 28 -20.27 -21.26 15.07
C ASP A 28 -18.77 -21.19 14.69
N LEU A 29 -17.98 -20.37 15.37
CA LEU A 29 -16.52 -20.32 15.20
C LEU A 29 -15.88 -21.66 15.57
N SER A 30 -16.34 -22.30 16.63
CA SER A 30 -15.86 -23.62 17.07
C SER A 30 -16.15 -24.71 16.06
N GLU A 31 -17.36 -24.74 15.50
CA GLU A 31 -17.72 -25.68 14.42
C GLU A 31 -16.83 -25.48 13.19
N ARG A 32 -16.60 -24.23 12.76
CA ARG A 32 -15.71 -23.91 11.65
C ARG A 32 -14.26 -24.28 11.92
N ALA A 33 -13.80 -24.13 13.16
CA ALA A 33 -12.44 -24.49 13.57
C ALA A 33 -12.24 -26.01 13.76
N GLY A 34 -13.30 -26.76 13.98
CA GLY A 34 -13.25 -28.19 14.32
C GLY A 34 -12.76 -28.44 15.76
N THR A 35 -12.84 -27.45 16.62
CA THR A 35 -12.42 -27.51 18.03
C THR A 35 -13.19 -26.50 18.85
N ARG A 36 -13.37 -26.77 20.14
CA ARG A 36 -14.08 -25.84 21.03
C ARG A 36 -13.18 -24.65 21.37
N LEU A 37 -13.62 -23.45 20.99
CA LEU A 37 -12.94 -22.18 21.28
C LEU A 37 -13.50 -21.57 22.57
N MET A 38 -12.63 -21.03 23.40
CA MET A 38 -13.01 -20.41 24.68
C MET A 38 -12.13 -19.20 24.96
N LEU A 39 -12.74 -18.09 25.36
CA LEU A 39 -11.97 -16.96 25.88
C LEU A 39 -11.33 -17.34 27.23
N GLY A 40 -10.07 -17.02 27.39
CA GLY A 40 -9.28 -17.36 28.59
C GLY A 40 -8.21 -16.34 28.94
N ALA A 41 -7.47 -16.65 29.98
CA ALA A 41 -6.31 -15.86 30.38
C ALA A 41 -5.13 -16.11 29.43
N MET A 42 -4.20 -15.16 29.39
CA MET A 42 -2.99 -15.28 28.58
C MET A 42 -2.11 -16.50 28.98
N SER A 43 -2.14 -16.90 30.26
CA SER A 43 -1.41 -18.08 30.76
C SER A 43 -1.82 -19.39 30.09
N ASP A 44 -3.10 -19.50 29.74
CA ASP A 44 -3.74 -20.74 29.29
C ASP A 44 -3.96 -20.75 27.76
N ALA A 45 -3.71 -19.62 27.10
CA ALA A 45 -4.05 -19.43 25.70
C ALA A 45 -3.10 -20.20 24.75
N GLU A 46 -3.67 -20.90 23.79
CA GLU A 46 -2.99 -21.44 22.61
C GLU A 46 -3.05 -20.46 21.43
N LEU A 47 -4.05 -19.58 21.44
CA LEU A 47 -4.32 -18.58 20.41
C LEU A 47 -4.32 -17.19 21.02
N VAL A 48 -3.57 -16.28 20.46
CA VAL A 48 -3.45 -14.91 20.94
C VAL A 48 -3.88 -13.95 19.84
N ILE A 49 -4.91 -13.14 20.11
CA ILE A 49 -5.30 -12.02 19.25
C ILE A 49 -4.58 -10.77 19.79
N ASP A 50 -3.77 -10.15 18.95
CA ASP A 50 -3.16 -8.85 19.21
C ASP A 50 -3.95 -7.76 18.48
N ALA A 51 -4.77 -7.03 19.23
CA ALA A 51 -5.56 -5.88 18.78
C ALA A 51 -5.01 -4.59 19.43
N THR A 52 -3.71 -4.50 19.58
CA THR A 52 -3.01 -3.28 20.01
C THR A 52 -2.65 -2.42 18.80
N GLU A 53 -2.32 -1.15 19.03
CA GLU A 53 -2.04 -0.16 17.96
C GLU A 53 -0.57 0.28 17.93
N THR A 54 0.26 -0.23 18.85
CA THR A 54 1.64 0.22 18.97
C THR A 54 2.62 -0.95 19.04
N VAL A 55 3.88 -0.72 18.70
CA VAL A 55 4.97 -1.70 18.79
C VAL A 55 5.27 -2.17 20.22
N ALA A 56 4.70 -1.53 21.24
CA ALA A 56 4.90 -1.91 22.64
C ALA A 56 4.42 -3.34 22.95
N SER A 57 3.55 -3.92 22.12
CA SER A 57 3.14 -5.34 22.24
C SER A 57 4.20 -6.33 21.75
N ALA A 58 5.25 -5.90 21.05
CA ALA A 58 6.26 -6.79 20.45
C ALA A 58 6.87 -7.81 21.43
N PRO A 59 7.26 -7.46 22.65
CA PRO A 59 7.77 -8.47 23.60
C PRO A 59 6.74 -9.54 23.94
N ALA A 60 5.49 -9.15 24.21
CA ALA A 60 4.43 -10.09 24.58
C ALA A 60 4.05 -11.01 23.41
N VAL A 61 4.00 -10.48 22.18
CA VAL A 61 3.74 -11.24 20.96
C VAL A 61 4.89 -12.22 20.70
N LEU A 62 6.14 -11.77 20.82
CA LEU A 62 7.31 -12.63 20.63
C LEU A 62 7.37 -13.76 21.67
N ASP A 63 7.07 -13.47 22.93
CA ASP A 63 7.02 -14.48 23.99
C ASP A 63 5.88 -15.49 23.78
N ALA A 64 4.74 -15.05 23.25
CA ALA A 64 3.65 -15.94 22.86
C ALA A 64 4.09 -16.92 21.75
N LEU A 65 4.72 -16.41 20.67
CA LEU A 65 5.24 -17.23 19.58
C LEU A 65 6.29 -18.23 20.06
N ARG A 66 7.23 -17.80 20.90
CA ARG A 66 8.27 -18.67 21.51
C ARG A 66 7.69 -19.76 22.42
N ALA A 67 6.54 -19.50 23.02
CA ALA A 67 5.80 -20.51 23.78
C ALA A 67 4.98 -21.45 22.89
N GLY A 68 5.12 -21.41 21.56
CA GLY A 68 4.36 -22.22 20.61
C GLY A 68 2.88 -21.80 20.47
N ARG A 69 2.53 -20.58 20.88
CA ARG A 69 1.18 -20.04 20.74
C ARG A 69 1.02 -19.36 19.39
N SER A 70 -0.06 -19.64 18.68
CA SER A 70 -0.33 -18.94 17.43
C SER A 70 -0.85 -17.54 17.69
N VAL A 71 -0.34 -16.56 16.93
CA VAL A 71 -0.67 -15.14 17.06
C VAL A 71 -1.41 -14.65 15.83
N ILE A 72 -2.47 -13.90 16.07
CA ILE A 72 -3.27 -13.22 15.07
C ILE A 72 -3.22 -11.72 15.41
N THR A 73 -2.63 -10.88 14.54
CA THR A 73 -2.44 -9.46 14.84
C THR A 73 -3.10 -8.55 13.83
N ALA A 74 -3.68 -7.44 14.32
CA ALA A 74 -4.12 -6.31 13.52
C ALA A 74 -3.16 -5.11 13.62
N ASN A 75 -2.02 -5.27 14.29
CA ASN A 75 -1.09 -4.19 14.56
C ASN A 75 -0.16 -3.97 13.37
N THR A 76 -0.49 -2.99 12.53
CA THR A 76 0.27 -2.61 11.33
C THR A 76 1.71 -2.25 11.67
N ALA A 77 1.91 -1.39 12.67
CA ALA A 77 3.25 -0.95 13.08
C ALA A 77 4.13 -2.12 13.55
N LEU A 78 3.55 -3.04 14.32
CA LEU A 78 4.24 -4.25 14.78
C LEU A 78 4.72 -5.13 13.62
N VAL A 79 3.84 -5.36 12.63
CA VAL A 79 4.17 -6.21 11.47
C VAL A 79 5.21 -5.52 10.58
N ALA A 80 5.08 -4.22 10.33
CA ALA A 80 6.03 -3.46 9.51
C ALA A 80 7.43 -3.45 10.12
N GLU A 81 7.53 -3.26 11.44
CA GLU A 81 8.82 -3.08 12.12
C GLU A 81 9.46 -4.41 12.54
N HIS A 82 8.65 -5.37 12.99
CA HIS A 82 9.12 -6.63 13.59
C HIS A 82 8.70 -7.88 12.81
N GLY A 83 7.98 -7.77 11.71
CA GLY A 83 7.43 -8.90 10.94
C GLY A 83 8.43 -10.02 10.68
N PRO A 84 9.65 -9.76 10.15
CA PRO A 84 10.65 -10.81 9.91
C PRO A 84 11.03 -11.58 11.17
N ARG A 85 11.24 -10.86 12.29
CA ARG A 85 11.60 -11.47 13.58
C ARG A 85 10.45 -12.30 14.15
N LEU A 86 9.22 -11.83 14.02
CA LEU A 86 8.02 -12.54 14.48
C LEU A 86 7.78 -13.79 13.64
N SER A 87 7.93 -13.69 12.32
CA SER A 87 7.80 -14.83 11.40
C SER A 87 8.85 -15.91 11.69
N SER A 88 10.11 -15.52 11.90
CA SER A 88 11.18 -16.45 12.26
C SER A 88 10.88 -17.16 13.58
N ALA A 89 10.39 -16.44 14.60
CA ALA A 89 10.01 -17.05 15.87
C ALA A 89 8.82 -18.01 15.71
N ALA A 90 7.81 -17.64 14.90
CA ALA A 90 6.68 -18.53 14.63
C ALA A 90 7.14 -19.84 13.97
N GLU A 91 8.05 -19.77 12.99
CA GLU A 91 8.60 -20.94 12.30
C GLU A 91 9.43 -21.81 13.24
N GLU A 92 10.33 -21.21 14.02
CA GLU A 92 11.24 -21.90 14.94
C GLU A 92 10.48 -22.68 16.03
N PHE A 93 9.47 -22.06 16.61
CA PHE A 93 8.71 -22.65 17.72
C PHE A 93 7.40 -23.32 17.30
N GLY A 94 7.19 -23.49 16.01
CA GLY A 94 6.04 -24.23 15.49
C GLY A 94 4.69 -23.57 15.80
N ALA A 95 4.65 -22.24 15.85
CA ALA A 95 3.45 -21.42 15.95
C ALA A 95 3.04 -20.87 14.59
N ASP A 96 1.83 -20.36 14.48
CA ASP A 96 1.39 -19.59 13.32
C ASP A 96 1.40 -18.09 13.65
N LEU A 97 1.74 -17.27 12.67
CA LEU A 97 1.57 -15.83 12.68
C LEU A 97 0.66 -15.44 11.52
N PHE A 98 -0.49 -14.83 11.85
CA PHE A 98 -1.44 -14.30 10.89
C PHE A 98 -1.64 -12.80 11.10
N PHE A 99 -1.74 -12.04 10.01
CA PHE A 99 -1.83 -10.58 10.06
C PHE A 99 -2.64 -9.95 8.93
N GLU A 100 -3.67 -10.67 8.42
CA GLU A 100 -4.56 -10.12 7.38
C GLU A 100 -5.13 -8.76 7.79
N ALA A 101 -5.56 -8.63 9.04
CA ALA A 101 -6.14 -7.42 9.60
C ALA A 101 -5.14 -6.24 9.73
N ALA A 102 -3.84 -6.52 9.79
CA ALA A 102 -2.81 -5.51 9.98
C ALA A 102 -2.50 -4.69 8.73
N VAL A 103 -2.92 -5.13 7.54
CA VAL A 103 -2.53 -4.47 6.28
C VAL A 103 -3.63 -3.53 5.79
N THR A 104 -4.86 -4.04 5.74
CA THR A 104 -5.98 -3.34 5.07
C THR A 104 -7.26 -3.41 5.90
N GLY A 105 -7.15 -3.70 7.19
CA GLY A 105 -8.30 -3.89 8.04
C GLY A 105 -9.19 -5.05 7.56
N GLY A 106 -10.34 -4.74 7.00
CA GLY A 106 -11.29 -5.74 6.52
C GLY A 106 -11.12 -6.22 5.07
N VAL A 107 -10.13 -5.71 4.32
CA VAL A 107 -9.91 -6.11 2.91
C VAL A 107 -8.94 -7.30 2.84
N PRO A 108 -9.35 -8.48 2.32
CA PRO A 108 -8.45 -9.63 2.25
C PRO A 108 -7.43 -9.46 1.12
N VAL A 109 -6.17 -9.18 1.45
CA VAL A 109 -5.07 -9.00 0.49
C VAL A 109 -3.82 -9.82 0.82
N VAL A 110 -3.57 -10.11 2.09
CA VAL A 110 -2.37 -10.89 2.50
C VAL A 110 -2.46 -12.32 1.96
N ARG A 111 -3.59 -12.99 2.14
CA ARG A 111 -3.78 -14.36 1.62
C ARG A 111 -3.72 -14.43 0.09
N PRO A 112 -4.40 -13.57 -0.67
CA PRO A 112 -4.19 -13.52 -2.12
C PRO A 112 -2.72 -13.38 -2.52
N LEU A 113 -1.97 -12.46 -1.92
CA LEU A 113 -0.56 -12.26 -2.25
C LEU A 113 0.31 -13.47 -1.87
N THR A 114 0.09 -14.06 -0.69
CA THR A 114 0.97 -15.13 -0.16
C THR A 114 0.57 -16.53 -0.61
N GLN A 115 -0.67 -16.74 -1.05
CA GLN A 115 -1.20 -18.07 -1.40
C GLN A 115 -1.73 -18.13 -2.82
N SER A 116 -2.73 -17.30 -3.19
CA SER A 116 -3.39 -17.41 -4.49
C SER A 116 -2.47 -17.00 -5.65
N LEU A 117 -1.62 -16.01 -5.43
CA LEU A 117 -0.65 -15.49 -6.41
C LEU A 117 0.76 -16.05 -6.21
N SER A 118 0.94 -17.05 -5.36
CA SER A 118 2.28 -17.64 -5.07
C SER A 118 2.95 -18.28 -6.31
N GLY A 119 2.19 -18.59 -7.34
CA GLY A 119 2.68 -19.11 -8.62
C GLY A 119 2.81 -18.02 -9.72
N ASP A 120 2.56 -16.76 -9.41
CA ASP A 120 2.58 -15.65 -10.36
C ASP A 120 3.55 -14.56 -9.91
N ARG A 121 3.93 -13.71 -10.84
CA ARG A 121 4.84 -12.60 -10.57
C ARG A 121 4.07 -11.29 -10.48
N VAL A 122 4.02 -10.72 -9.29
CA VAL A 122 3.41 -9.40 -9.07
C VAL A 122 4.33 -8.31 -9.63
N ARG A 123 3.77 -7.44 -10.47
CA ARG A 123 4.44 -6.26 -11.06
C ARG A 123 4.18 -4.99 -10.27
N GLN A 124 2.93 -4.81 -9.85
CA GLN A 124 2.51 -3.58 -9.19
C GLN A 124 1.40 -3.85 -8.16
N VAL A 125 1.46 -3.12 -7.07
CA VAL A 125 0.36 -2.98 -6.11
C VAL A 125 0.06 -1.49 -5.98
N LEU A 126 -1.18 -1.10 -6.24
CA LEU A 126 -1.68 0.23 -5.94
C LEU A 126 -2.78 0.12 -4.89
N ALA A 127 -2.79 1.05 -3.93
CA ALA A 127 -3.82 1.05 -2.91
C ALA A 127 -4.29 2.46 -2.54
N VAL A 128 -5.57 2.57 -2.20
CA VAL A 128 -6.20 3.76 -1.61
C VAL A 128 -6.72 3.37 -0.25
N PHE A 129 -6.24 4.06 0.79
CA PHE A 129 -6.67 3.88 2.17
C PHE A 129 -7.25 5.17 2.72
N PRO A 130 -8.32 5.13 3.52
CA PRO A 130 -8.88 6.31 4.19
C PRO A 130 -8.14 6.65 5.50
N THR A 131 -6.86 6.28 5.60
CA THR A 131 -6.00 6.49 6.78
C THR A 131 -5.10 7.71 6.61
N ASP A 132 -4.55 8.20 7.72
CA ASP A 132 -3.49 9.19 7.69
C ASP A 132 -2.17 8.58 7.16
N GLY A 133 -1.22 9.45 6.82
CA GLY A 133 -0.03 9.05 6.08
C GLY A 133 0.88 8.05 6.80
N THR A 134 0.88 8.02 8.14
CA THR A 134 1.80 7.16 8.92
C THR A 134 1.45 5.69 8.77
N ASP A 135 0.18 5.34 8.91
CA ASP A 135 -0.29 3.97 8.71
C ASP A 135 -0.09 3.52 7.26
N ALA A 136 -0.32 4.43 6.28
CA ALA A 136 -0.13 4.13 4.87
C ALA A 136 1.32 3.76 4.53
N VAL A 137 2.32 4.37 5.19
CA VAL A 137 3.75 4.01 5.02
C VAL A 137 4.02 2.58 5.51
N ALA A 138 3.53 2.23 6.70
CA ALA A 138 3.67 0.88 7.24
C ALA A 138 2.95 -0.17 6.37
N GLN A 139 1.74 0.14 5.92
CA GLN A 139 0.97 -0.71 4.99
C GLN A 139 1.71 -0.91 3.66
N ALA A 140 2.31 0.16 3.11
CA ALA A 140 3.10 0.10 1.88
C ALA A 140 4.31 -0.83 2.02
N ALA A 141 5.05 -0.74 3.14
CA ALA A 141 6.20 -1.59 3.42
C ALA A 141 5.80 -3.08 3.49
N ILE A 142 4.69 -3.39 4.18
CA ILE A 142 4.16 -4.76 4.27
C ILE A 142 3.70 -5.27 2.89
N LEU A 143 2.92 -4.47 2.16
CA LEU A 143 2.42 -4.86 0.83
C LEU A 143 3.56 -5.13 -0.14
N ALA A 144 4.58 -4.25 -0.18
CA ALA A 144 5.75 -4.43 -1.03
C ALA A 144 6.55 -5.67 -0.64
N THR A 145 6.74 -5.90 0.67
CA THR A 145 7.42 -7.09 1.19
C THR A 145 6.75 -8.38 0.74
N LEU A 146 5.42 -8.46 0.84
CA LEU A 146 4.65 -9.63 0.43
C LEU A 146 4.62 -9.81 -1.10
N ALA A 147 4.36 -8.73 -1.83
CA ALA A 147 4.20 -8.76 -3.28
C ALA A 147 5.50 -9.08 -4.03
N PHE A 148 6.63 -8.63 -3.50
CA PHE A 148 7.91 -8.73 -4.20
C PHE A 148 8.90 -9.71 -3.56
N HIS A 149 8.49 -10.39 -2.49
CA HIS A 149 9.34 -11.34 -1.74
C HIS A 149 10.68 -10.73 -1.33
N THR A 150 10.64 -9.46 -0.91
CA THR A 150 11.81 -8.66 -0.53
C THR A 150 11.48 -7.90 0.74
N ARG A 151 12.39 -7.90 1.71
CA ARG A 151 12.21 -7.09 2.91
C ARG A 151 12.25 -5.60 2.56
N VAL A 152 11.22 -4.87 2.96
CA VAL A 152 11.13 -3.41 2.84
C VAL A 152 10.94 -2.83 4.23
N ASP A 153 11.86 -1.98 4.65
CA ASP A 153 11.72 -1.25 5.91
C ASP A 153 10.88 0.03 5.68
N VAL A 154 10.22 0.51 6.72
CA VAL A 154 9.39 1.73 6.64
C VAL A 154 10.20 2.97 6.22
N THR A 155 11.51 2.98 6.51
CA THR A 155 12.45 4.03 6.10
C THR A 155 12.78 4.01 4.61
N ASP A 156 12.50 2.92 3.90
CA ASP A 156 12.70 2.80 2.46
C ASP A 156 11.49 3.31 1.66
N VAL A 157 10.39 3.62 2.35
CA VAL A 157 9.16 4.12 1.72
C VAL A 157 9.25 5.63 1.55
N HIS A 158 9.17 6.08 0.31
CA HIS A 158 9.05 7.51 0.04
C HIS A 158 7.65 8.00 0.42
N PHE A 159 7.58 9.03 1.27
CA PHE A 159 6.33 9.61 1.75
C PHE A 159 6.23 11.09 1.41
N GLU A 160 5.10 11.50 0.85
CA GLU A 160 4.71 12.90 0.72
C GLU A 160 3.34 13.13 1.36
N GLU A 161 3.25 14.16 2.17
CA GLU A 161 2.03 14.51 2.90
C GLU A 161 0.91 14.92 1.94
N PHE A 162 -0.32 14.56 2.30
CA PHE A 162 -1.52 14.93 1.55
C PHE A 162 -1.98 16.32 1.96
N GLY A 163 -1.50 17.34 1.23
CA GLY A 163 -1.92 18.72 1.42
C GLY A 163 -3.34 19.00 0.89
N THR A 164 -3.83 20.19 1.17
CA THR A 164 -5.09 20.68 0.59
C THR A 164 -4.86 21.05 -0.88
N ALA A 165 -5.58 20.38 -1.79
CA ALA A 165 -5.53 20.69 -3.21
C ALA A 165 -6.36 21.93 -3.56
N ASP A 166 -5.86 22.77 -4.47
CA ASP A 166 -6.59 23.91 -4.99
C ASP A 166 -7.80 23.43 -5.83
N PRO A 167 -9.02 23.94 -5.61
CA PRO A 167 -10.20 23.57 -6.38
C PRO A 167 -10.04 23.80 -7.89
N HIS A 168 -9.29 24.81 -8.31
CA HIS A 168 -9.00 25.08 -9.71
C HIS A 168 -8.17 23.96 -10.33
N ASP A 169 -7.12 23.49 -9.62
CA ASP A 169 -6.29 22.37 -10.07
C ASP A 169 -7.06 21.05 -10.12
N LEU A 170 -7.97 20.81 -9.16
CA LEU A 170 -8.86 19.67 -9.20
C LEU A 170 -9.80 19.69 -10.42
N ALA A 171 -10.35 20.88 -10.76
CA ALA A 171 -11.19 21.05 -11.92
C ALA A 171 -10.40 20.86 -13.23
N ALA A 172 -9.18 21.41 -13.31
CA ALA A 172 -8.31 21.25 -14.46
C ALA A 172 -7.87 19.78 -14.65
N ALA A 173 -7.56 19.06 -13.59
CA ALA A 173 -7.27 17.62 -13.63
C ALA A 173 -8.49 16.82 -14.09
N ALA A 174 -9.69 17.12 -13.58
CA ALA A 174 -10.95 16.48 -13.99
C ALA A 174 -11.24 16.72 -15.48
N ALA A 175 -10.95 17.91 -16.01
CA ALA A 175 -11.08 18.20 -17.44
C ALA A 175 -10.11 17.39 -18.33
N LEU A 176 -9.08 16.78 -17.74
CA LEU A 176 -8.18 15.81 -18.36
C LEU A 176 -8.58 14.36 -18.06
N SER A 177 -9.76 14.12 -17.46
CA SER A 177 -10.22 12.82 -16.98
C SER A 177 -9.28 12.18 -15.97
N LEU A 178 -8.73 13.01 -15.07
CA LEU A 178 -7.84 12.60 -13.98
C LEU A 178 -8.49 12.93 -12.63
N ARG A 179 -8.29 12.07 -11.64
CA ARG A 179 -8.82 12.23 -10.29
C ARG A 179 -7.70 12.08 -9.25
N LEU A 180 -7.58 13.07 -8.36
CA LEU A 180 -6.58 13.05 -7.30
C LEU A 180 -6.96 12.07 -6.19
N ARG A 181 -6.01 11.22 -5.79
CA ARG A 181 -6.16 10.26 -4.70
C ARG A 181 -4.90 10.20 -3.83
N PRO A 182 -5.03 10.00 -2.50
CA PRO A 182 -3.94 9.47 -1.71
C PRO A 182 -3.64 8.06 -2.22
N LEU A 183 -2.41 7.81 -2.61
CA LEU A 183 -2.06 6.56 -3.27
C LEU A 183 -0.81 5.92 -2.65
N THR A 184 -0.93 4.64 -2.31
CA THR A 184 0.20 3.76 -2.07
C THR A 184 0.59 3.13 -3.40
N VAL A 185 1.87 3.19 -3.74
CA VAL A 185 2.43 2.68 -4.99
C VAL A 185 3.61 1.78 -4.68
N CYS A 186 3.47 0.48 -4.95
CA CYS A 186 4.55 -0.49 -4.89
C CYS A 186 4.75 -1.04 -6.30
N THR A 187 5.89 -0.79 -6.91
CA THR A 187 6.12 -1.14 -8.32
C THR A 187 7.48 -1.81 -8.50
N ARG A 188 7.51 -2.92 -9.24
CA ARG A 188 8.74 -3.55 -9.70
C ARG A 188 9.27 -2.77 -10.90
N ILE A 189 10.54 -2.40 -10.86
CA ILE A 189 11.25 -1.68 -11.93
C ILE A 189 12.21 -2.66 -12.57
N SER A 190 12.13 -2.79 -13.89
CA SER A 190 13.06 -3.58 -14.71
C SER A 190 13.72 -2.67 -15.73
N GLU A 191 15.05 -2.72 -15.84
CA GLU A 191 15.78 -1.93 -16.86
C GLU A 191 15.42 -2.34 -18.30
N ARG A 192 14.91 -3.55 -18.49
CA ARG A 192 14.40 -4.05 -19.78
C ARG A 192 13.11 -4.82 -19.57
N PRO A 193 12.02 -4.45 -20.22
CA PRO A 193 10.78 -5.21 -20.16
C PRO A 193 10.93 -6.53 -20.95
N GLY A 194 10.61 -7.65 -20.33
CA GLY A 194 10.51 -8.97 -20.97
C GLY A 194 11.08 -10.13 -20.13
N PRO A 195 10.59 -11.36 -20.31
CA PRO A 195 11.00 -12.52 -19.51
C PRO A 195 12.45 -13.00 -19.75
N GLU A 196 13.11 -12.55 -20.84
CA GLU A 196 14.50 -12.89 -21.16
C GLU A 196 15.52 -11.80 -20.78
N ALA A 197 15.07 -10.72 -20.16
CA ALA A 197 15.91 -9.59 -19.83
C ALA A 197 16.67 -9.85 -18.51
N GLY A 198 17.93 -10.27 -18.60
CA GLY A 198 18.89 -10.33 -17.49
C GLY A 198 19.31 -8.94 -16.96
N GLY A 199 18.38 -7.97 -16.93
CA GLY A 199 18.56 -6.64 -16.36
C GLY A 199 18.43 -6.68 -14.84
N LYS A 200 19.08 -5.74 -14.15
CA LYS A 200 18.90 -5.56 -12.71
C LYS A 200 17.46 -5.14 -12.43
N GLU A 201 16.82 -5.87 -11.55
CA GLU A 201 15.50 -5.52 -11.03
C GLU A 201 15.64 -4.77 -9.72
N SER A 202 14.71 -3.88 -9.49
CA SER A 202 14.54 -3.15 -8.23
C SER A 202 13.07 -2.91 -7.97
N ILE A 203 12.76 -2.33 -6.83
CA ILE A 203 11.38 -1.95 -6.49
C ILE A 203 11.34 -0.48 -6.10
N SER A 204 10.19 0.15 -6.30
CA SER A 204 9.87 1.48 -5.79
C SER A 204 8.65 1.38 -4.89
N VAL A 205 8.76 1.96 -3.70
CA VAL A 205 7.68 1.96 -2.71
C VAL A 205 7.41 3.40 -2.27
N ARG A 206 6.20 3.89 -2.54
CA ARG A 206 5.85 5.30 -2.37
C ARG A 206 4.45 5.46 -1.83
N VAL A 207 4.24 6.51 -1.03
CA VAL A 207 2.94 6.97 -0.54
C VAL A 207 2.86 8.47 -0.77
N HIS A 208 2.00 8.89 -1.66
CA HIS A 208 1.89 10.31 -2.06
C HIS A 208 0.53 10.61 -2.70
N PRO A 209 0.12 11.90 -2.79
CA PRO A 209 -0.99 12.29 -3.64
C PRO A 209 -0.66 12.03 -5.12
N ALA A 210 -1.56 11.37 -5.84
CA ALA A 210 -1.39 11.07 -7.25
C ALA A 210 -2.70 11.23 -8.02
N LEU A 211 -2.59 11.60 -9.27
CA LEU A 211 -3.68 11.60 -10.23
C LEU A 211 -3.82 10.23 -10.86
N LEU A 212 -5.03 9.70 -10.87
CA LEU A 212 -5.41 8.48 -11.56
C LEU A 212 -6.35 8.80 -12.73
N PRO A 213 -6.24 8.12 -13.88
CA PRO A 213 -7.28 8.16 -14.90
C PRO A 213 -8.64 7.81 -14.30
N GLU A 214 -9.70 8.53 -14.67
CA GLU A 214 -11.07 8.26 -14.17
C GLU A 214 -11.52 6.82 -14.45
N ALA A 215 -11.03 6.23 -15.53
CA ALA A 215 -11.30 4.82 -15.89
C ALA A 215 -10.57 3.83 -14.97
N HIS A 216 -9.59 4.28 -14.16
CA HIS A 216 -8.90 3.39 -13.22
C HIS A 216 -9.82 3.06 -12.03
N PRO A 217 -9.99 1.79 -11.65
CA PRO A 217 -10.96 1.41 -10.61
C PRO A 217 -10.70 2.11 -9.27
N LEU A 218 -9.45 2.35 -8.89
CA LEU A 218 -9.11 3.08 -7.65
C LEU A 218 -9.52 4.56 -7.68
N ALA A 219 -9.69 5.17 -8.86
CA ALA A 219 -10.14 6.56 -8.96
C ALA A 219 -11.54 6.78 -8.38
N GLN A 220 -12.36 5.73 -8.31
CA GLN A 220 -13.74 5.78 -7.83
C GLN A 220 -13.89 5.38 -6.34
N VAL A 221 -12.78 5.07 -5.67
CA VAL A 221 -12.82 4.66 -4.26
C VAL A 221 -12.81 5.89 -3.37
N ASP A 222 -13.89 6.07 -2.60
CA ASP A 222 -14.05 7.14 -1.63
C ASP A 222 -14.19 6.57 -0.21
N ALA A 223 -13.81 7.35 0.80
CA ALA A 223 -14.03 6.95 2.19
C ALA A 223 -15.52 6.59 2.46
N PRO A 224 -15.82 5.60 3.27
CA PRO A 224 -14.93 4.83 4.16
C PRO A 224 -14.40 3.52 3.54
N PHE A 225 -14.18 3.46 2.25
CA PHE A 225 -13.71 2.26 1.59
C PHE A 225 -12.20 2.30 1.36
N SER A 226 -11.55 1.16 1.59
CA SER A 226 -10.19 0.84 1.16
C SER A 226 -10.23 -0.03 -0.08
N ALA A 227 -9.26 0.13 -0.95
CA ALA A 227 -9.10 -0.76 -2.09
C ALA A 227 -7.63 -0.97 -2.44
N VAL A 228 -7.32 -2.17 -2.88
CA VAL A 228 -6.00 -2.58 -3.35
C VAL A 228 -6.14 -3.21 -4.72
N THR A 229 -5.38 -2.75 -5.70
CA THR A 229 -5.21 -3.45 -6.98
C THR A 229 -3.85 -4.13 -7.00
N VAL A 230 -3.82 -5.34 -7.51
CA VAL A 230 -2.60 -6.13 -7.73
C VAL A 230 -2.52 -6.46 -9.21
N GLU A 231 -1.44 -6.06 -9.86
CA GLU A 231 -1.13 -6.47 -11.24
C GLU A 231 -0.08 -7.58 -11.23
N ALA A 232 -0.41 -8.71 -11.82
CA ALA A 232 0.45 -9.86 -11.96
C ALA A 232 0.60 -10.27 -13.43
N ASP A 233 1.67 -11.00 -13.74
CA ASP A 233 2.03 -11.34 -15.13
C ASP A 233 0.95 -12.17 -15.82
N SER A 234 0.40 -13.17 -15.14
CA SER A 234 -0.57 -14.12 -15.70
C SER A 234 -2.00 -13.83 -15.28
N ALA A 235 -2.23 -13.49 -14.00
CA ALA A 235 -3.57 -13.21 -13.49
C ALA A 235 -4.10 -11.84 -13.95
N GLY A 236 -3.23 -10.96 -14.46
CA GLY A 236 -3.61 -9.59 -14.83
C GLY A 236 -3.93 -8.75 -13.60
N ARG A 237 -4.87 -7.82 -13.75
CA ARG A 237 -5.27 -6.92 -12.67
C ARG A 237 -6.38 -7.52 -11.83
N LEU A 238 -6.12 -7.66 -10.54
CA LEU A 238 -7.10 -8.01 -9.51
C LEU A 238 -7.39 -6.78 -8.65
N MET A 239 -8.60 -6.67 -8.13
CA MET A 239 -8.97 -5.61 -7.20
C MET A 239 -9.68 -6.21 -5.99
N PHE A 240 -9.25 -5.79 -4.81
CA PHE A 240 -9.84 -6.11 -3.53
C PHE A 240 -10.35 -4.81 -2.91
N THR A 241 -11.58 -4.80 -2.46
CA THR A 241 -12.19 -3.60 -1.86
C THR A 241 -13.06 -4.01 -0.68
N GLY A 242 -13.12 -3.16 0.31
CA GLY A 242 -13.94 -3.35 1.49
C GLY A 242 -14.11 -2.07 2.27
N ARG A 243 -15.07 -2.09 3.19
CA ARG A 243 -15.29 -0.96 4.10
C ARG A 243 -14.28 -1.02 5.22
N ASP A 244 -13.68 0.12 5.52
CA ASP A 244 -12.83 0.25 6.70
C ASP A 244 -13.70 0.54 7.93
N SER A 245 -13.64 -0.37 8.91
CA SER A 245 -14.35 -0.25 10.18
C SER A 245 -13.81 -1.25 11.21
N PRO A 246 -13.92 -0.97 12.51
CA PRO A 246 -13.52 -1.92 13.56
C PRO A 246 -14.17 -3.30 13.42
N THR A 247 -15.43 -3.36 12.98
CA THR A 247 -16.16 -4.62 12.77
C THR A 247 -15.58 -5.41 11.59
N ALA A 248 -15.23 -4.74 10.48
CA ALA A 248 -14.60 -5.39 9.33
C ALA A 248 -13.20 -5.91 9.68
N THR A 249 -12.41 -5.13 10.41
CA THR A 249 -11.10 -5.53 10.92
C THR A 249 -11.19 -6.72 11.88
N ALA A 250 -12.16 -6.68 12.81
CA ALA A 250 -12.44 -7.81 13.70
C ALA A 250 -12.83 -9.07 12.91
N SER A 251 -13.61 -8.95 11.85
CA SER A 251 -13.95 -10.09 10.97
C SER A 251 -12.70 -10.72 10.34
N ALA A 252 -11.74 -9.93 9.90
CA ALA A 252 -10.46 -10.44 9.37
C ALA A 252 -9.67 -11.18 10.45
N LEU A 253 -9.56 -10.60 11.67
CA LEU A 253 -8.94 -11.27 12.82
C LEU A 253 -9.59 -12.63 13.11
N LEU A 254 -10.94 -12.73 13.07
CA LEU A 254 -11.66 -13.96 13.33
C LEU A 254 -11.49 -15.00 12.21
N GLY A 255 -11.34 -14.56 10.96
CA GLY A 255 -11.00 -15.43 9.84
C GLY A 255 -9.63 -16.09 10.03
N ASP A 256 -8.65 -15.30 10.50
CA ASP A 256 -7.31 -15.77 10.83
C ASP A 256 -7.33 -16.68 12.08
N LEU A 257 -8.12 -16.34 13.10
CA LEU A 257 -8.30 -17.14 14.30
C LEU A 257 -8.82 -18.57 13.97
N VAL A 258 -9.88 -18.66 13.17
CA VAL A 258 -10.44 -19.95 12.74
C VAL A 258 -9.39 -20.75 11.96
N THR A 259 -8.58 -20.09 11.13
CA THR A 259 -7.51 -20.75 10.36
C THR A 259 -6.40 -21.26 11.29
N ALA A 260 -5.95 -20.44 12.24
CA ALA A 260 -4.94 -20.84 13.23
C ALA A 260 -5.42 -22.00 14.09
N ALA A 261 -6.67 -21.95 14.57
CA ALA A 261 -7.27 -23.01 15.36
C ALA A 261 -7.36 -24.33 14.58
N ARG A 262 -7.76 -24.26 13.32
CA ARG A 262 -7.85 -25.42 12.41
C ARG A 262 -6.46 -26.01 12.12
N ASN A 263 -5.45 -25.18 11.91
CA ASN A 263 -4.07 -25.63 11.72
C ASN A 263 -3.58 -26.44 12.91
N ARG A 264 -3.84 -25.96 14.12
CA ARG A 264 -3.45 -26.67 15.35
C ARG A 264 -4.13 -28.05 15.49
N VAL A 265 -5.38 -28.20 15.05
CA VAL A 265 -6.10 -29.47 15.06
C VAL A 265 -5.56 -30.43 13.99
N ASN A 266 -5.31 -29.93 12.79
CA ASN A 266 -5.00 -30.75 11.61
C ASN A 266 -3.51 -30.85 11.29
N GLY A 267 -2.62 -30.24 12.08
CA GLY A 267 -1.17 -30.20 11.82
C GLY A 267 -0.78 -29.30 10.65
N GLY A 268 -1.67 -28.40 10.21
CA GLY A 268 -1.36 -27.37 9.20
C GLY A 268 -0.46 -26.27 9.75
N ARG A 269 -0.02 -25.36 8.87
CA ARG A 269 0.81 -24.20 9.21
C ARG A 269 0.41 -22.99 8.37
N ALA A 270 0.67 -21.79 8.93
CA ALA A 270 0.64 -20.55 8.15
C ALA A 270 1.70 -20.59 7.04
N PRO A 271 1.48 -19.85 5.92
CA PRO A 271 2.51 -19.66 4.92
C PRO A 271 3.78 -19.09 5.54
N ARG A 272 4.94 -19.59 5.12
CA ARG A 272 6.22 -19.06 5.57
C ARG A 272 6.48 -17.69 4.98
N ALA A 273 7.17 -16.85 5.73
CA ALA A 273 7.68 -15.60 5.20
C ALA A 273 8.66 -15.86 4.03
N SER A 274 8.56 -15.04 2.99
CA SER A 274 9.33 -15.22 1.77
C SER A 274 10.08 -13.94 1.43
N TYR A 275 11.42 -14.00 1.44
CA TYR A 275 12.32 -12.86 1.18
C TYR A 275 13.42 -13.22 0.17
N TYR A 276 13.18 -14.22 -0.68
CA TYR A 276 14.19 -14.80 -1.56
C TYR A 276 14.66 -13.86 -2.68
N ALA A 277 13.88 -12.84 -3.03
CA ALA A 277 14.18 -12.02 -4.20
C ALA A 277 15.25 -10.95 -3.94
N GLU A 278 15.41 -10.50 -2.69
CA GLU A 278 16.43 -9.52 -2.25
C GLU A 278 16.56 -8.31 -3.19
N LEU A 279 15.43 -7.80 -3.71
CA LEU A 279 15.42 -6.69 -4.65
C LEU A 279 15.77 -5.38 -3.93
N PRO A 280 16.69 -4.57 -4.46
CA PRO A 280 16.97 -3.27 -3.87
C PRO A 280 15.77 -2.32 -4.05
N VAL A 281 15.53 -1.47 -3.04
CA VAL A 281 14.61 -0.33 -3.18
C VAL A 281 15.34 0.78 -3.94
N SER A 282 14.78 1.19 -5.07
CA SER A 282 15.34 2.26 -5.91
C SER A 282 15.19 3.63 -5.24
N PRO A 283 16.20 4.49 -5.32
CA PRO A 283 16.03 5.90 -5.02
C PRO A 283 14.88 6.51 -5.83
N LEU A 284 14.16 7.46 -5.24
CA LEU A 284 13.04 8.13 -5.92
C LEU A 284 13.43 8.67 -7.30
N GLY A 285 14.60 9.31 -7.41
CA GLY A 285 15.08 9.93 -8.65
C GLY A 285 15.20 8.97 -9.85
N ASP A 286 15.42 7.68 -9.59
CA ASP A 286 15.52 6.66 -10.63
C ASP A 286 14.18 6.06 -11.04
N THR A 287 13.11 6.39 -10.31
CA THR A 287 11.77 5.84 -10.56
C THR A 287 11.14 6.50 -11.78
N PRO A 288 10.68 5.73 -12.80
CA PRO A 288 9.94 6.30 -13.92
C PRO A 288 8.56 6.77 -13.47
N THR A 289 8.25 8.05 -13.72
CA THR A 289 6.94 8.62 -13.39
C THR A 289 6.47 9.62 -14.45
N ARG A 290 5.31 10.21 -14.24
CA ARG A 290 4.72 11.27 -15.07
C ARG A 290 4.27 12.40 -14.17
N TYR A 291 4.36 13.64 -14.65
CA TYR A 291 3.87 14.81 -13.92
C TYR A 291 2.68 15.47 -14.59
N TYR A 292 1.77 15.92 -13.75
CA TYR A 292 0.84 17.01 -14.00
C TYR A 292 1.43 18.26 -13.34
N LEU A 293 1.55 19.33 -14.11
CA LEU A 293 2.06 20.62 -13.66
C LEU A 293 1.06 21.72 -13.97
N ASN A 294 0.80 22.59 -13.01
CA ASN A 294 0.13 23.88 -13.25
C ASN A 294 1.16 25.00 -13.10
N LEU A 295 1.46 25.66 -14.21
CA LEU A 295 2.43 26.74 -14.29
C LEU A 295 1.70 28.07 -14.49
N ARG A 296 1.89 29.04 -13.59
CA ARG A 296 1.49 30.42 -13.85
C ARG A 296 2.58 31.09 -14.67
N VAL A 297 2.25 31.49 -15.89
CA VAL A 297 3.19 32.05 -16.85
C VAL A 297 2.94 33.55 -17.15
N THR A 298 3.92 34.20 -17.74
CA THR A 298 3.72 35.52 -18.30
C THR A 298 2.91 35.45 -19.57
N ASP A 299 1.93 36.37 -19.73
CA ASP A 299 1.09 36.40 -20.94
C ASP A 299 1.81 37.23 -22.03
N HIS A 300 2.77 36.58 -22.69
CA HIS A 300 3.46 37.16 -23.84
C HIS A 300 3.74 36.12 -24.92
N ALA A 301 3.90 36.59 -26.16
CA ALA A 301 4.28 35.72 -27.28
C ALA A 301 5.63 35.02 -27.00
N GLY A 302 5.66 33.69 -27.13
CA GLY A 302 6.84 32.87 -26.91
C GLY A 302 6.98 32.22 -25.54
N ALA A 303 6.13 32.53 -24.56
CA ALA A 303 6.19 31.91 -23.23
C ALA A 303 6.05 30.37 -23.31
N LEU A 304 5.09 29.88 -24.08
CA LEU A 304 4.92 28.44 -24.30
C LEU A 304 6.15 27.80 -24.97
N ALA A 305 6.77 28.49 -25.92
CA ALA A 305 7.96 27.97 -26.61
C ALA A 305 9.15 27.85 -25.66
N GLN A 306 9.33 28.85 -24.76
CA GLN A 306 10.38 28.77 -23.74
C GLN A 306 10.15 27.64 -22.75
N VAL A 307 8.91 27.45 -22.27
CA VAL A 307 8.53 26.33 -21.41
C VAL A 307 8.83 24.99 -22.12
N ALA A 308 8.40 24.84 -23.38
CA ALA A 308 8.67 23.62 -24.16
C ALA A 308 10.15 23.34 -24.39
N SER A 309 10.98 24.39 -24.56
CA SER A 309 12.44 24.24 -24.68
C SER A 309 13.05 23.70 -23.39
N ILE A 310 12.62 24.17 -22.21
CA ILE A 310 13.11 23.68 -20.92
C ILE A 310 12.82 22.17 -20.76
N PHE A 311 11.62 21.72 -21.11
CA PHE A 311 11.29 20.28 -21.10
C PHE A 311 12.22 19.49 -22.04
N ALA A 312 12.46 19.99 -23.25
CA ALA A 312 13.32 19.34 -24.23
C ALA A 312 14.77 19.27 -23.75
N ASP A 313 15.30 20.33 -23.14
CA ASP A 313 16.67 20.42 -22.64
C ASP A 313 16.96 19.40 -21.54
N HIS A 314 15.92 18.99 -20.78
CA HIS A 314 16.00 17.96 -19.74
C HIS A 314 15.54 16.57 -20.23
N GLY A 315 15.28 16.41 -21.53
CA GLY A 315 14.86 15.12 -22.11
C GLY A 315 13.48 14.66 -21.68
N VAL A 316 12.62 15.58 -21.20
CA VAL A 316 11.25 15.29 -20.79
C VAL A 316 10.29 15.61 -21.93
N SER A 317 9.50 14.63 -22.37
CA SER A 317 8.50 14.81 -23.42
C SER A 317 7.18 15.28 -22.85
N ILE A 318 6.55 16.28 -23.47
CA ILE A 318 5.22 16.75 -23.15
C ILE A 318 4.21 15.87 -23.89
N GLU A 319 3.25 15.28 -23.15
CA GLU A 319 2.15 14.52 -23.73
C GLU A 319 0.99 15.45 -24.10
N ARG A 320 0.68 16.40 -23.21
CA ARG A 320 -0.45 17.30 -23.38
C ARG A 320 -0.15 18.64 -22.74
N VAL A 321 -0.57 19.72 -23.40
CA VAL A 321 -0.53 21.07 -22.85
C VAL A 321 -1.87 21.75 -23.09
N ARG A 322 -2.34 22.49 -22.09
CA ARG A 322 -3.56 23.30 -22.17
C ARG A 322 -3.28 24.66 -21.57
N GLN A 323 -3.60 25.71 -22.28
CA GLN A 323 -3.53 27.07 -21.80
C GLN A 323 -4.90 27.53 -21.30
N GLU A 324 -4.93 28.10 -20.12
CA GLU A 324 -6.13 28.63 -19.47
C GLU A 324 -5.84 30.05 -18.93
N HIS A 325 -6.91 30.83 -18.73
CA HIS A 325 -6.85 32.10 -18.02
C HIS A 325 -7.67 31.96 -16.74
N HIS A 326 -7.04 32.22 -15.60
CA HIS A 326 -7.69 32.17 -14.31
C HIS A 326 -7.16 33.32 -13.43
N ASN A 327 -8.08 34.10 -12.81
CA ASN A 327 -7.72 35.25 -11.96
C ASN A 327 -6.75 36.22 -12.64
N ASP A 328 -7.05 36.59 -13.90
CA ASP A 328 -6.24 37.49 -14.73
C ASP A 328 -4.77 37.05 -14.97
N ALA A 329 -4.51 35.77 -14.83
CA ALA A 329 -3.21 35.15 -15.08
C ALA A 329 -3.31 34.07 -16.14
N ALA A 330 -2.27 33.92 -16.96
CA ALA A 330 -2.12 32.83 -17.90
C ALA A 330 -1.56 31.60 -17.18
N HIS A 331 -2.23 30.48 -17.34
CA HIS A 331 -1.84 29.18 -16.79
C HIS A 331 -1.53 28.20 -17.91
N LEU A 332 -0.48 27.42 -17.76
CA LEU A 332 -0.18 26.27 -18.59
C LEU A 332 -0.33 25.01 -17.75
N ILE A 333 -1.32 24.21 -18.11
CA ILE A 333 -1.48 22.86 -17.56
C ILE A 333 -0.69 21.91 -18.46
N VAL A 334 0.32 21.26 -17.91
CA VAL A 334 1.22 20.36 -18.64
C VAL A 334 1.10 18.96 -18.08
N LEU A 335 0.90 17.97 -18.97
CA LEU A 335 1.00 16.56 -18.66
C LEU A 335 2.22 15.99 -19.42
N THR A 336 3.15 15.34 -18.71
CA THR A 336 4.35 14.78 -19.33
C THR A 336 4.16 13.31 -19.73
N HIS A 337 4.95 12.84 -20.67
CA HIS A 337 5.23 11.42 -20.80
C HIS A 337 6.04 10.92 -19.62
N ARG A 338 6.18 9.60 -19.51
CA ARG A 338 6.98 8.96 -18.45
C ARG A 338 8.47 9.30 -18.65
N ALA A 339 9.11 9.77 -17.58
CA ALA A 339 10.55 10.05 -17.52
C ALA A 339 11.07 9.67 -16.12
N ARG A 340 12.38 9.68 -15.91
CA ARG A 340 12.95 9.52 -14.57
C ARG A 340 12.52 10.69 -13.68
N GLU A 341 12.20 10.39 -12.43
CA GLU A 341 11.79 11.41 -11.46
C GLU A 341 12.85 12.52 -11.31
N SER A 342 14.15 12.19 -11.36
CA SER A 342 15.23 13.18 -11.34
C SER A 342 15.14 14.18 -12.50
N ALA A 343 14.94 13.68 -13.74
CA ALA A 343 14.82 14.55 -14.92
C ALA A 343 13.57 15.46 -14.83
N LEU A 344 12.47 14.93 -14.30
CA LEU A 344 11.26 15.70 -14.05
C LEU A 344 11.46 16.77 -12.96
N THR A 345 12.19 16.44 -11.90
CA THR A 345 12.54 17.40 -10.82
C THR A 345 13.43 18.50 -11.35
N ASP A 346 14.51 18.15 -12.08
CA ASP A 346 15.42 19.13 -12.70
C ASP A 346 14.65 20.05 -13.66
N THR A 347 13.69 19.51 -14.40
CA THR A 347 12.80 20.31 -15.28
C THR A 347 11.97 21.32 -14.47
N VAL A 348 11.38 20.89 -13.35
CA VAL A 348 10.57 21.77 -12.48
C VAL A 348 11.43 22.88 -11.86
N ASP A 349 12.66 22.55 -11.45
CA ASP A 349 13.60 23.52 -10.90
C ASP A 349 13.97 24.56 -11.97
N ALA A 350 14.32 24.13 -13.19
CA ALA A 350 14.60 25.01 -14.31
C ALA A 350 13.38 25.87 -14.71
N LEU A 351 12.18 25.34 -14.65
CA LEU A 351 10.94 26.09 -14.87
C LEU A 351 10.73 27.17 -13.80
N THR A 352 11.06 26.85 -12.54
CA THR A 352 10.93 27.81 -11.43
C THR A 352 11.86 29.00 -11.60
N ASP A 353 13.06 28.79 -12.17
CA ASP A 353 14.06 29.82 -12.43
C ASP A 353 13.81 30.63 -13.74
N ALA A 354 12.91 30.14 -14.58
CA ALA A 354 12.66 30.73 -15.90
C ALA A 354 11.86 32.05 -15.81
N SER A 355 12.30 33.07 -16.49
CA SER A 355 11.66 34.42 -16.48
C SER A 355 10.23 34.40 -17.04
N CYS A 356 9.88 33.44 -17.89
CA CYS A 356 8.54 33.28 -18.44
C CYS A 356 7.57 32.59 -17.47
N VAL A 357 8.07 31.91 -16.40
CA VAL A 357 7.27 31.27 -15.37
C VAL A 357 7.22 32.14 -14.12
N ARG A 358 6.02 32.47 -13.67
CA ARG A 358 5.79 33.25 -12.44
C ARG A 358 5.81 32.38 -11.21
N ALA A 359 5.25 31.16 -11.33
CA ALA A 359 5.22 30.16 -10.27
C ALA A 359 4.87 28.77 -10.84
N VAL A 360 5.43 27.74 -10.25
CA VAL A 360 4.93 26.38 -10.34
C VAL A 360 3.92 26.22 -9.20
N LEU A 361 2.64 26.21 -9.53
CA LEU A 361 1.54 26.19 -8.56
C LEU A 361 1.28 24.79 -8.02
N THR A 362 1.29 23.81 -8.92
CA THR A 362 0.98 22.42 -8.58
C THR A 362 1.89 21.49 -9.35
N ARG A 363 2.35 20.45 -8.62
CA ARG A 363 3.07 19.30 -9.15
C ARG A 363 2.47 18.04 -8.55
N TRP A 364 1.79 17.25 -9.37
CA TRP A 364 1.27 15.94 -8.98
C TRP A 364 1.81 14.84 -9.89
N ARG A 365 2.07 13.67 -9.33
CA ARG A 365 2.37 12.47 -10.13
C ARG A 365 1.10 11.92 -10.75
N VAL A 366 1.25 11.27 -11.90
CA VAL A 366 0.16 10.57 -12.58
C VAL A 366 0.50 9.09 -12.62
N GLU A 367 -0.35 8.29 -12.00
CA GLU A 367 -0.18 6.84 -11.85
C GLU A 367 -1.34 6.07 -12.53
N GLY A 368 -1.23 4.74 -12.62
CA GLY A 368 -2.31 3.87 -13.10
C GLY A 368 -2.70 4.03 -14.56
N ALA A 369 -1.94 4.82 -15.32
CA ALA A 369 -2.11 4.85 -16.77
C ALA A 369 -1.50 3.57 -17.39
N PRO A 370 -2.17 2.93 -18.38
CA PRO A 370 -1.56 1.84 -19.11
C PRO A 370 -0.26 2.34 -19.75
N ASP A 371 0.79 1.51 -19.69
CA ASP A 371 1.99 1.77 -20.49
C ASP A 371 1.56 1.79 -21.96
N GLN A 372 1.57 2.98 -22.57
CA GLN A 372 1.45 3.05 -24.02
C GLN A 372 2.78 2.55 -24.59
N PRO A 373 2.73 1.65 -25.59
CA PRO A 373 3.93 1.10 -26.21
C PRO A 373 4.77 2.18 -26.91
#